data_939d2fee9989d35e39bd9c6f96cc346e
#
_entry.id   939d2fee9989d35e39bd9c6f96cc346e
#
_cell.length_a   1.000
_cell.length_b   1.000
_cell.length_c   1.000
_cell.angle_alpha   90.00
_cell.angle_beta   90.00
_cell.angle_gamma   90.00
#
_symmetry.space_group_name_H-M   'P 1'
#
loop_
_entity.id
_entity.type
_entity.pdbx_description
1 polymer ?
#
loop_
_entity_poly.entity_id
_entity_poly.type
_entity_poly.pdbx_seq_one_letter_code
_entity_poly.pdbx_strand_id
1 'polypeptide(L)'
;MSRDLIRALNDAWRPLETDADLDAVLERVGDRRVVLLGEASHGTSEFYTWRARITKRLIEEHGFHFVAVEGDWPDCWEVNRYARALPGAGPGAHDVLHAFHRWPTWMWANREVVEFAEWLRSRNDEREPESRVGFYGLDVYSLWDSMDAVLRYLEDVDAEAAERARNAYGCFDPYQEDVQEYALASRYVPQTCEEEVVGILRDLRHKAGRYLSETLRGGDADPLLARELLFDAQQNALVAKNAEAYYRTMVRGGAASWNLRDLHMVETLDRLLAHHGPESRGIVWEHNTHIGDARATDMAAGGMVNVGQLVREKYGDDDVLLVGFSSYEGTVIAGRWWGAPMEVMHVPRARRDSWEDVLHATGRGDGIVVTDALARVADASARRGHRAIGVVYQPAHEMHGNYVPTVLPDRYDVLIHIDRSSALAPLHYRADDDGEPPETFPTGM
;
A
#
# COMPACT_ATOMS: atom_id res chain seq x y z
N MET A 1 -16.63 18.45 22.60
CA MET A 1 -17.14 17.04 22.64
C MET A 1 -18.49 17.02 23.30
N SER A 2 -19.55 16.58 22.59
CA SER A 2 -20.92 16.54 23.12
C SER A 2 -21.20 15.21 23.84
N ARG A 3 -22.18 15.25 24.77
CA ARG A 3 -22.65 14.04 25.46
C ARG A 3 -23.30 13.06 24.46
N ASP A 4 -23.93 13.59 23.43
CA ASP A 4 -24.60 12.76 22.39
C ASP A 4 -23.61 12.00 21.55
N LEU A 5 -22.45 12.58 21.21
CA LEU A 5 -21.38 11.89 20.50
C LEU A 5 -20.82 10.72 21.33
N ILE A 6 -20.51 10.95 22.61
CA ILE A 6 -20.02 9.89 23.51
C ILE A 6 -21.04 8.77 23.67
N ARG A 7 -22.33 9.10 23.76
CA ARG A 7 -23.39 8.09 23.84
C ARG A 7 -23.43 7.26 22.56
N ALA A 8 -23.47 7.92 21.39
CA ALA A 8 -23.50 7.23 20.10
C ALA A 8 -22.28 6.32 19.89
N LEU A 9 -21.07 6.79 20.26
CA LEU A 9 -19.88 5.97 20.24
C LEU A 9 -19.99 4.75 21.15
N ASN A 10 -20.47 4.93 22.41
CA ASN A 10 -20.66 3.82 23.33
C ASN A 10 -21.68 2.78 22.82
N ASP A 11 -22.73 3.23 22.14
CA ASP A 11 -23.75 2.35 21.57
C ASP A 11 -23.22 1.60 20.32
N ALA A 12 -22.39 2.25 19.53
CA ALA A 12 -21.73 1.68 18.33
C ALA A 12 -20.50 0.82 18.64
N TRP A 13 -19.93 0.94 19.84
CA TRP A 13 -18.67 0.29 20.21
C TRP A 13 -18.82 -1.24 20.30
N ARG A 14 -17.90 -1.93 19.66
CA ARG A 14 -17.70 -3.37 19.83
C ARG A 14 -16.28 -3.58 20.35
N PRO A 15 -16.07 -4.37 21.43
CA PRO A 15 -14.74 -4.66 21.93
C PRO A 15 -13.89 -5.37 20.86
N LEU A 16 -12.57 -5.24 20.95
CA LEU A 16 -11.62 -5.90 20.05
C LEU A 16 -10.55 -6.62 20.88
N GLU A 17 -10.80 -7.86 21.23
CA GLU A 17 -9.91 -8.69 22.04
C GLU A 17 -9.51 -9.97 21.31
N THR A 18 -10.42 -10.53 20.52
CA THR A 18 -10.27 -11.83 19.85
C THR A 18 -10.64 -11.77 18.37
N ASP A 19 -10.31 -12.82 17.60
CA ASP A 19 -10.71 -12.93 16.19
C ASP A 19 -12.23 -12.96 15.99
N ALA A 20 -12.99 -13.44 16.97
CA ALA A 20 -14.45 -13.45 16.90
C ALA A 20 -15.04 -12.02 16.90
N ASP A 21 -14.35 -11.06 17.51
CA ASP A 21 -14.80 -9.66 17.55
C ASP A 21 -14.76 -9.00 16.16
N LEU A 22 -13.98 -9.56 15.25
CA LEU A 22 -13.90 -9.12 13.85
C LEU A 22 -15.19 -9.38 13.05
N ASP A 23 -16.15 -10.17 13.59
CA ASP A 23 -17.44 -10.38 12.93
C ASP A 23 -18.12 -9.06 12.57
N ALA A 24 -17.97 -8.03 13.39
CA ALA A 24 -18.51 -6.70 13.11
C ALA A 24 -17.93 -6.05 11.83
N VAL A 25 -16.69 -6.36 11.48
CA VAL A 25 -16.06 -5.91 10.22
C VAL A 25 -16.55 -6.79 9.08
N LEU A 26 -16.53 -8.13 9.25
CA LEU A 26 -16.88 -9.08 8.20
C LEU A 26 -18.35 -9.00 7.77
N GLU A 27 -19.26 -8.73 8.70
CA GLU A 27 -20.66 -8.45 8.38
C GLU A 27 -20.82 -7.23 7.46
N ARG A 28 -19.95 -6.23 7.61
CA ARG A 28 -19.94 -5.06 6.74
C ARG A 28 -19.31 -5.33 5.37
N VAL A 29 -18.44 -6.33 5.24
CA VAL A 29 -17.87 -6.72 3.96
C VAL A 29 -18.94 -7.23 3.00
N GLY A 30 -19.81 -8.16 3.44
CA GLY A 30 -20.87 -8.73 2.58
C GLY A 30 -20.32 -9.20 1.22
N ASP A 31 -20.91 -8.70 0.15
CA ASP A 31 -20.53 -9.04 -1.23
C ASP A 31 -19.53 -8.05 -1.85
N ARG A 32 -18.98 -7.12 -1.08
CA ARG A 32 -18.03 -6.08 -1.57
C ARG A 32 -16.80 -6.69 -2.21
N ARG A 33 -16.37 -6.08 -3.32
CA ARG A 33 -15.23 -6.56 -4.12
C ARG A 33 -13.89 -6.06 -3.61
N VAL A 34 -13.85 -4.87 -3.01
CA VAL A 34 -12.61 -4.23 -2.57
C VAL A 34 -12.73 -3.82 -1.10
N VAL A 35 -11.79 -4.29 -0.28
CA VAL A 35 -11.67 -3.91 1.13
C VAL A 35 -10.34 -3.22 1.33
N LEU A 36 -10.38 -1.96 1.77
CA LEU A 36 -9.20 -1.17 2.06
C LEU A 36 -9.00 -1.10 3.57
N LEU A 37 -7.86 -1.60 4.05
CA LEU A 37 -7.47 -1.66 5.46
C LEU A 37 -6.36 -0.65 5.71
N GLY A 38 -6.63 0.34 6.54
CA GLY A 38 -5.74 1.44 6.84
C GLY A 38 -4.69 1.14 7.90
N GLU A 39 -3.96 2.16 8.24
CA GLU A 39 -3.13 2.31 9.44
C GLU A 39 -2.94 3.80 9.73
N ALA A 40 -2.89 4.17 11.01
CA ALA A 40 -2.63 5.55 11.43
C ALA A 40 -1.12 5.83 11.58
N SER A 41 -0.28 4.84 11.40
CA SER A 41 1.19 4.94 11.35
C SER A 41 1.80 3.72 10.68
N HIS A 42 2.88 3.93 9.94
CA HIS A 42 3.63 2.85 9.26
C HIS A 42 4.48 1.97 10.20
N GLY A 43 4.47 2.22 11.48
CA GLY A 43 5.36 1.55 12.42
C GLY A 43 4.70 1.00 13.68
N THR A 44 3.40 0.68 13.65
CA THR A 44 2.62 0.18 14.78
C THR A 44 2.24 -1.30 14.60
N SER A 45 2.66 -2.16 15.53
CA SER A 45 2.48 -3.61 15.49
C SER A 45 1.00 -4.03 15.44
N GLU A 46 0.14 -3.41 16.25
CA GLU A 46 -1.28 -3.76 16.33
C GLU A 46 -2.00 -3.53 15.00
N PHE A 47 -1.61 -2.51 14.21
CA PHE A 47 -2.23 -2.26 12.91
C PHE A 47 -1.92 -3.39 11.93
N TYR A 48 -0.67 -3.85 11.86
CA TYR A 48 -0.28 -4.98 11.00
C TYR A 48 -0.94 -6.28 11.47
N THR A 49 -0.95 -6.52 12.77
CA THR A 49 -1.55 -7.73 13.35
C THR A 49 -3.05 -7.81 13.05
N TRP A 50 -3.80 -6.74 13.26
CA TRP A 50 -5.24 -6.74 13.01
C TRP A 50 -5.57 -6.75 11.51
N ARG A 51 -4.81 -6.04 10.68
CA ARG A 51 -4.95 -6.17 9.21
C ARG A 51 -4.73 -7.61 8.76
N ALA A 52 -3.68 -8.27 9.25
CA ALA A 52 -3.42 -9.67 8.94
C ALA A 52 -4.56 -10.59 9.37
N ARG A 53 -5.10 -10.42 10.59
CA ARG A 53 -6.23 -11.22 11.10
C ARG A 53 -7.49 -11.02 10.27
N ILE A 54 -7.86 -9.78 9.94
CA ILE A 54 -8.99 -9.47 9.06
C ILE A 54 -8.77 -10.11 7.68
N THR A 55 -7.58 -9.95 7.11
CA THR A 55 -7.22 -10.49 5.79
C THR A 55 -7.32 -12.00 5.75
N LYS A 56 -6.85 -12.71 6.78
CA LYS A 56 -6.97 -14.16 6.87
C LYS A 56 -8.43 -14.61 6.79
N ARG A 57 -9.31 -13.98 7.55
CA ARG A 57 -10.74 -14.27 7.52
C ARG A 57 -11.39 -13.89 6.18
N LEU A 58 -11.01 -12.78 5.56
CA LEU A 58 -11.49 -12.39 4.22
C LEU A 58 -11.12 -13.45 3.16
N ILE A 59 -9.91 -13.99 3.22
CA ILE A 59 -9.44 -15.03 2.31
C ILE A 59 -10.17 -16.36 2.54
N GLU A 60 -10.40 -16.74 3.80
CA GLU A 60 -10.99 -18.02 4.18
C GLU A 60 -12.51 -18.04 4.05
N GLU A 61 -13.18 -16.97 4.47
CA GLU A 61 -14.64 -16.93 4.61
C GLU A 61 -15.32 -16.21 3.44
N HIS A 62 -14.63 -15.24 2.79
CA HIS A 62 -15.20 -14.42 1.73
C HIS A 62 -14.53 -14.59 0.36
N GLY A 63 -13.53 -15.48 0.25
CA GLY A 63 -12.92 -15.84 -1.03
C GLY A 63 -12.15 -14.69 -1.71
N PHE A 64 -11.46 -13.84 -0.95
CA PHE A 64 -10.58 -12.83 -1.52
C PHE A 64 -9.36 -13.45 -2.20
N HIS A 65 -8.93 -12.88 -3.32
CA HIS A 65 -7.97 -13.48 -4.25
C HIS A 65 -6.55 -12.94 -4.11
N PHE A 66 -6.40 -11.73 -3.58
CA PHE A 66 -5.08 -11.11 -3.38
C PHE A 66 -5.10 -10.04 -2.29
N VAL A 67 -3.90 -9.77 -1.80
CA VAL A 67 -3.58 -8.61 -0.96
C VAL A 67 -2.64 -7.71 -1.76
N ALA A 68 -2.95 -6.43 -1.84
CA ALA A 68 -2.12 -5.42 -2.48
C ALA A 68 -1.75 -4.36 -1.44
N VAL A 69 -0.48 -3.96 -1.41
CA VAL A 69 0.06 -3.15 -0.30
C VAL A 69 0.76 -1.89 -0.79
N GLU A 70 0.86 -0.87 0.05
CA GLU A 70 1.65 0.35 -0.16
C GLU A 70 3.15 0.02 -0.11
N GLY A 71 3.61 -0.69 -1.11
CA GLY A 71 4.99 -1.16 -1.25
C GLY A 71 5.35 -1.31 -2.73
N ASP A 72 6.64 -1.32 -3.01
CA ASP A 72 7.14 -1.42 -4.37
C ASP A 72 6.82 -2.75 -5.03
N TRP A 73 6.48 -2.68 -6.31
CA TRP A 73 6.08 -3.85 -7.07
C TRP A 73 7.15 -4.94 -7.11
N PRO A 74 8.44 -4.68 -7.44
CA PRO A 74 9.45 -5.72 -7.55
C PRO A 74 9.67 -6.51 -6.27
N ASP A 75 9.79 -5.82 -5.13
CA ASP A 75 10.00 -6.45 -3.82
C ASP A 75 8.78 -7.28 -3.40
N CYS A 76 7.59 -6.70 -3.54
CA CYS A 76 6.34 -7.41 -3.23
C CYS A 76 6.10 -8.59 -4.19
N TRP A 77 6.61 -8.53 -5.42
CA TRP A 77 6.57 -9.66 -6.35
C TRP A 77 7.37 -10.87 -5.84
N GLU A 78 8.50 -10.66 -5.20
CA GLU A 78 9.26 -11.76 -4.57
C GLU A 78 8.47 -12.39 -3.40
N VAL A 79 7.76 -11.58 -2.62
CA VAL A 79 6.82 -12.10 -1.59
C VAL A 79 5.68 -12.90 -2.26
N ASN A 80 5.13 -12.42 -3.37
CA ASN A 80 4.11 -13.13 -4.16
C ASN A 80 4.64 -14.47 -4.69
N ARG A 81 5.87 -14.50 -5.21
CA ARG A 81 6.51 -15.75 -5.66
C ARG A 81 6.63 -16.75 -4.53
N TYR A 82 7.07 -16.30 -3.36
CA TYR A 82 7.15 -17.14 -2.16
C TYR A 82 5.75 -17.63 -1.75
N ALA A 83 4.80 -16.73 -1.55
CA ALA A 83 3.47 -17.06 -1.07
C ALA A 83 2.72 -18.03 -1.99
N ARG A 84 2.87 -17.87 -3.31
CA ARG A 84 2.21 -18.73 -4.33
C ARG A 84 3.03 -19.94 -4.75
N ALA A 85 4.18 -20.19 -4.15
CA ALA A 85 5.09 -21.29 -4.52
C ALA A 85 5.47 -21.28 -6.01
N LEU A 86 5.76 -20.11 -6.57
CA LEU A 86 6.22 -20.01 -7.95
C LEU A 86 7.68 -20.44 -8.07
N PRO A 87 8.12 -20.97 -9.23
CA PRO A 87 9.50 -21.36 -9.46
C PRO A 87 10.49 -20.21 -9.21
N GLY A 88 11.61 -20.53 -8.57
CA GLY A 88 12.65 -19.57 -8.22
C GLY A 88 12.31 -18.65 -7.04
N ALA A 89 11.23 -18.94 -6.29
CA ALA A 89 10.93 -18.23 -5.05
C ALA A 89 12.04 -18.41 -4.01
N GLY A 90 12.21 -17.38 -3.15
CA GLY A 90 13.13 -17.46 -2.01
C GLY A 90 12.79 -18.60 -1.03
N PRO A 91 13.74 -19.01 -0.18
CA PRO A 91 13.62 -20.21 0.67
C PRO A 91 12.62 -20.06 1.82
N GLY A 92 12.35 -18.85 2.27
CA GLY A 92 11.45 -18.59 3.40
C GLY A 92 10.94 -17.16 3.41
N ALA A 93 9.83 -16.91 4.12
CA ALA A 93 9.25 -15.57 4.25
C ALA A 93 10.24 -14.58 4.87
N HIS A 94 10.98 -15.03 5.90
CA HIS A 94 11.99 -14.20 6.55
C HIS A 94 13.06 -13.74 5.55
N ASP A 95 13.58 -14.63 4.72
CA ASP A 95 14.66 -14.30 3.79
C ASP A 95 14.19 -13.33 2.70
N VAL A 96 12.99 -13.57 2.15
CA VAL A 96 12.38 -12.71 1.13
C VAL A 96 12.10 -11.31 1.67
N LEU A 97 11.54 -11.19 2.88
CA LEU A 97 11.24 -9.90 3.50
C LEU A 97 12.49 -9.20 4.04
N HIS A 98 13.51 -9.97 4.47
CA HIS A 98 14.79 -9.37 4.88
C HIS A 98 15.54 -8.73 3.70
N ALA A 99 15.23 -9.12 2.46
CA ALA A 99 15.79 -8.51 1.25
C ALA A 99 15.23 -7.12 0.94
N PHE A 100 14.18 -6.68 1.61
CA PHE A 100 13.73 -5.28 1.56
C PHE A 100 14.78 -4.40 2.23
N HIS A 101 15.61 -3.73 1.46
CA HIS A 101 16.77 -3.00 1.94
C HIS A 101 16.63 -1.49 1.80
N ARG A 102 15.72 -1.00 0.94
CA ARG A 102 15.48 0.43 0.78
C ARG A 102 14.74 1.02 1.97
N TRP A 103 15.12 2.21 2.38
CA TRP A 103 14.44 2.93 3.45
C TRP A 103 13.01 3.35 3.00
N PRO A 104 11.99 3.14 3.81
CA PRO A 104 11.91 2.65 5.19
C PRO A 104 11.67 1.13 5.25
N THR A 105 12.70 0.36 5.54
CA THR A 105 12.68 -1.11 5.52
C THR A 105 11.63 -1.74 6.43
N TRP A 106 11.34 -1.12 7.59
CA TRP A 106 10.42 -1.68 8.60
C TRP A 106 8.97 -1.79 8.16
N MET A 107 8.54 -1.08 7.12
CA MET A 107 7.16 -1.17 6.64
C MET A 107 6.79 -2.59 6.24
N TRP A 108 7.72 -3.31 5.59
CA TRP A 108 7.48 -4.68 5.12
C TRP A 108 8.45 -5.68 5.74
N ALA A 109 9.72 -5.33 5.97
CA ALA A 109 10.71 -6.18 6.64
C ALA A 109 10.50 -6.20 8.17
N ASN A 110 9.39 -6.79 8.63
CA ASN A 110 9.03 -6.92 10.03
C ASN A 110 8.44 -8.30 10.34
N ARG A 111 8.42 -8.68 11.62
CA ARG A 111 7.95 -10.00 12.05
C ARG A 111 6.48 -10.22 11.78
N GLU A 112 5.66 -9.20 11.92
CA GLU A 112 4.22 -9.25 11.72
C GLU A 112 3.88 -9.64 10.28
N VAL A 113 4.63 -9.11 9.30
CA VAL A 113 4.48 -9.47 7.88
C VAL A 113 5.08 -10.84 7.58
N VAL A 114 6.20 -11.23 8.22
CA VAL A 114 6.73 -12.61 8.10
C VAL A 114 5.68 -13.63 8.51
N GLU A 115 5.06 -13.47 9.67
CA GLU A 115 4.02 -14.38 10.17
C GLU A 115 2.81 -14.44 9.23
N PHE A 116 2.46 -13.32 8.61
CA PHE A 116 1.38 -13.29 7.62
C PHE A 116 1.79 -14.02 6.33
N ALA A 117 3.00 -13.78 5.81
CA ALA A 117 3.48 -14.41 4.58
C ALA A 117 3.66 -15.93 4.73
N GLU A 118 4.15 -16.40 5.88
CA GLU A 118 4.22 -17.85 6.21
C GLU A 118 2.84 -18.48 6.25
N TRP A 119 1.88 -17.83 6.89
CA TRP A 119 0.49 -18.29 6.90
C TRP A 119 -0.08 -18.35 5.48
N LEU A 120 0.12 -17.30 4.68
CA LEU A 120 -0.38 -17.22 3.30
C LEU A 120 0.21 -18.33 2.44
N ARG A 121 1.51 -18.61 2.59
CA ARG A 121 2.18 -19.74 1.91
C ARG A 121 1.55 -21.07 2.30
N SER A 122 1.43 -21.34 3.60
CA SER A 122 0.83 -22.58 4.10
C SER A 122 -0.60 -22.78 3.58
N ARG A 123 -1.38 -21.68 3.52
CA ARG A 123 -2.73 -21.72 3.00
C ARG A 123 -2.79 -21.96 1.49
N ASN A 124 -1.85 -21.40 0.75
CA ASN A 124 -1.73 -21.59 -0.69
C ASN A 124 -1.23 -23.00 -1.07
N ASP A 125 -0.45 -23.66 -0.23
CA ASP A 125 -0.02 -25.05 -0.46
C ASP A 125 -1.20 -26.04 -0.45
N GLU A 126 -2.34 -25.68 0.16
CA GLU A 126 -3.58 -26.46 0.15
C GLU A 126 -4.49 -26.17 -1.06
N ARG A 127 -4.09 -25.23 -1.96
CA ARG A 127 -4.90 -24.75 -3.09
C ARG A 127 -4.29 -25.15 -4.42
N GLU A 128 -5.14 -25.31 -5.43
CA GLU A 128 -4.70 -25.44 -6.81
C GLU A 128 -3.97 -24.14 -7.22
N PRO A 129 -2.94 -24.25 -8.07
CA PRO A 129 -2.06 -23.11 -8.44
C PRO A 129 -2.81 -21.85 -8.89
N GLU A 130 -3.89 -22.02 -9.68
CA GLU A 130 -4.70 -20.92 -10.22
C GLU A 130 -5.55 -20.22 -9.14
N SER A 131 -5.80 -20.90 -8.02
CA SER A 131 -6.62 -20.41 -6.90
C SER A 131 -5.77 -19.84 -5.76
N ARG A 132 -4.45 -19.81 -5.89
CA ARG A 132 -3.53 -19.29 -4.88
C ARG A 132 -3.66 -17.80 -4.75
N VAL A 133 -3.77 -17.33 -3.51
CA VAL A 133 -3.91 -15.92 -3.17
C VAL A 133 -2.59 -15.20 -3.38
N GLY A 134 -2.63 -14.06 -4.08
CA GLY A 134 -1.45 -13.25 -4.37
C GLY A 134 -1.14 -12.21 -3.30
N PHE A 135 0.11 -11.71 -3.36
CA PHE A 135 0.60 -10.57 -2.57
C PHE A 135 1.36 -9.62 -3.50
N TYR A 136 0.94 -8.35 -3.60
CA TYR A 136 1.44 -7.44 -4.62
C TYR A 136 1.72 -6.05 -4.06
N GLY A 137 2.68 -5.32 -4.66
CA GLY A 137 2.92 -3.91 -4.41
C GLY A 137 2.06 -3.02 -5.28
N LEU A 138 1.70 -1.83 -4.77
CA LEU A 138 0.93 -0.82 -5.49
C LEU A 138 1.74 0.42 -5.81
N ASP A 139 2.91 0.62 -5.17
CA ASP A 139 3.62 1.88 -5.18
C ASP A 139 4.42 2.15 -6.47
N VAL A 140 4.91 3.38 -6.58
CA VAL A 140 5.44 3.95 -7.83
C VAL A 140 6.95 4.20 -7.79
N TYR A 141 7.63 3.93 -6.67
CA TYR A 141 8.99 4.44 -6.46
C TYR A 141 10.12 3.63 -7.10
N SER A 142 9.92 2.37 -7.45
CA SER A 142 10.94 1.44 -7.92
C SER A 142 11.29 1.58 -9.42
N LEU A 143 11.72 2.78 -9.84
CA LEU A 143 12.05 3.04 -11.26
C LEU A 143 13.10 2.07 -11.80
N TRP A 144 14.25 1.98 -11.10
CA TRP A 144 15.43 1.21 -11.56
C TRP A 144 15.17 -0.28 -11.50
N ASP A 145 14.73 -0.81 -10.36
CA ASP A 145 14.41 -2.23 -10.20
C ASP A 145 13.36 -2.70 -11.20
N SER A 146 12.37 -1.83 -11.49
CA SER A 146 11.33 -2.13 -12.46
C SER A 146 11.86 -2.16 -13.90
N MET A 147 12.79 -1.27 -14.26
CA MET A 147 13.46 -1.32 -15.58
C MET A 147 14.28 -2.60 -15.71
N ASP A 148 15.04 -2.96 -14.68
CA ASP A 148 15.82 -4.20 -14.66
C ASP A 148 14.95 -5.45 -14.74
N ALA A 149 13.82 -5.49 -14.06
CA ALA A 149 12.87 -6.59 -14.16
C ALA A 149 12.33 -6.75 -15.59
N VAL A 150 12.01 -5.64 -16.26
CA VAL A 150 11.60 -5.65 -17.69
C VAL A 150 12.70 -6.19 -18.58
N LEU A 151 13.95 -5.74 -18.38
CA LEU A 151 15.09 -6.19 -19.18
C LEU A 151 15.32 -7.69 -19.01
N ARG A 152 15.34 -8.20 -17.77
CA ARG A 152 15.48 -9.65 -17.50
C ARG A 152 14.41 -10.47 -18.19
N TYR A 153 13.13 -10.06 -18.12
CA TYR A 153 12.07 -10.76 -18.81
C TYR A 153 12.26 -10.77 -20.33
N LEU A 154 12.64 -9.63 -20.94
CA LEU A 154 12.83 -9.52 -22.38
C LEU A 154 14.07 -10.31 -22.87
N GLU A 155 15.13 -10.40 -22.07
CA GLU A 155 16.31 -11.21 -22.38
C GLU A 155 15.96 -12.68 -22.57
N ASP A 156 15.00 -13.19 -21.78
CA ASP A 156 14.53 -14.57 -21.86
C ASP A 156 13.60 -14.83 -23.06
N VAL A 157 12.80 -13.83 -23.49
CA VAL A 157 11.73 -14.07 -24.48
C VAL A 157 11.96 -13.39 -25.83
N ASP A 158 12.70 -12.27 -25.91
CA ASP A 158 12.93 -11.49 -27.14
C ASP A 158 14.20 -10.63 -27.02
N ALA A 159 15.36 -11.21 -27.32
CA ALA A 159 16.66 -10.54 -27.21
C ALA A 159 16.75 -9.21 -27.98
N GLU A 160 16.07 -9.10 -29.14
CA GLU A 160 16.03 -7.84 -29.89
C GLU A 160 15.20 -6.77 -29.15
N ALA A 161 14.10 -7.18 -28.49
CA ALA A 161 13.32 -6.26 -27.66
C ALA A 161 14.10 -5.86 -26.42
N ALA A 162 14.88 -6.77 -25.81
CA ALA A 162 15.76 -6.45 -24.69
C ALA A 162 16.82 -5.40 -25.06
N GLU A 163 17.44 -5.53 -26.23
CA GLU A 163 18.41 -4.53 -26.71
C GLU A 163 17.76 -3.17 -26.96
N ARG A 164 16.56 -3.15 -27.56
CA ARG A 164 15.80 -1.90 -27.73
C ARG A 164 15.42 -1.27 -26.39
N ALA A 165 14.98 -2.08 -25.43
CA ALA A 165 14.63 -1.58 -24.08
C ALA A 165 15.85 -1.02 -23.35
N ARG A 166 17.00 -1.70 -23.43
CA ARG A 166 18.26 -1.23 -22.83
C ARG A 166 18.68 0.11 -23.44
N ASN A 167 18.59 0.26 -24.77
CA ASN A 167 18.89 1.52 -25.44
C ASN A 167 17.89 2.62 -25.06
N ALA A 168 16.62 2.31 -24.90
CA ALA A 168 15.59 3.25 -24.47
C ALA A 168 15.84 3.72 -23.03
N TYR A 169 16.11 2.79 -22.11
CA TYR A 169 16.42 3.10 -20.70
C TYR A 169 17.75 3.81 -20.51
N GLY A 170 18.68 3.73 -21.47
CA GLY A 170 19.94 4.50 -21.47
C GLY A 170 19.75 6.01 -21.41
N CYS A 171 18.53 6.53 -21.60
CA CYS A 171 18.23 7.94 -21.34
C CYS A 171 18.40 8.33 -19.85
N PHE A 172 18.34 7.36 -18.95
CA PHE A 172 18.56 7.56 -17.51
C PHE A 172 20.02 7.44 -17.07
N ASP A 173 20.92 6.87 -17.90
CA ASP A 173 22.33 6.63 -17.56
C ASP A 173 23.07 7.86 -17.01
N PRO A 174 22.80 9.11 -17.49
CA PRO A 174 23.48 10.30 -16.97
C PRO A 174 23.21 10.57 -15.48
N TYR A 175 22.14 10.00 -14.92
CA TYR A 175 21.67 10.28 -13.56
C TYR A 175 22.11 9.23 -12.52
N GLN A 176 22.84 8.18 -12.91
CA GLN A 176 23.46 7.19 -12.03
C GLN A 176 22.55 6.68 -10.89
N GLU A 177 21.31 6.39 -11.25
CA GLU A 177 20.25 5.95 -10.29
C GLU A 177 19.77 7.03 -9.30
N ASP A 178 20.25 8.27 -9.42
CA ASP A 178 19.75 9.39 -8.63
C ASP A 178 18.48 10.00 -9.26
N VAL A 179 17.33 9.56 -8.77
CA VAL A 179 16.01 10.07 -9.21
C VAL A 179 15.81 11.56 -8.92
N GLN A 180 16.49 12.12 -7.90
CA GLN A 180 16.39 13.54 -7.58
C GLN A 180 17.18 14.36 -8.60
N GLU A 181 18.34 13.88 -9.03
CA GLU A 181 19.10 14.50 -10.12
C GLU A 181 18.31 14.49 -11.41
N TYR A 182 17.70 13.35 -11.79
CA TYR A 182 16.77 13.26 -12.92
C TYR A 182 15.62 14.28 -12.80
N ALA A 183 14.95 14.29 -11.66
CA ALA A 183 13.83 15.20 -11.40
C ALA A 183 14.26 16.69 -11.55
N LEU A 184 15.40 17.07 -11.01
CA LEU A 184 15.93 18.42 -11.12
C LEU A 184 16.33 18.76 -12.57
N ALA A 185 17.02 17.85 -13.27
CA ALA A 185 17.42 18.03 -14.65
C ALA A 185 16.21 18.22 -15.57
N SER A 186 15.14 17.45 -15.37
CA SER A 186 13.91 17.52 -16.17
C SER A 186 13.22 18.89 -16.17
N ARG A 187 13.56 19.79 -15.24
CA ARG A 187 13.07 21.18 -15.24
C ARG A 187 13.74 22.05 -16.31
N TYR A 188 14.95 21.70 -16.70
CA TYR A 188 15.82 22.54 -17.54
C TYR A 188 16.10 21.90 -18.90
N VAL A 189 15.94 20.58 -19.03
CA VAL A 189 16.19 19.82 -20.24
C VAL A 189 14.83 19.51 -20.91
N PRO A 190 14.62 19.91 -22.18
CA PRO A 190 13.34 19.64 -22.89
C PRO A 190 13.09 18.16 -23.16
N GLN A 191 14.15 17.35 -23.23
CA GLN A 191 14.07 15.90 -23.47
C GLN A 191 13.98 15.17 -22.14
N THR A 192 12.91 14.38 -21.95
CA THR A 192 12.67 13.50 -20.82
C THR A 192 12.67 12.07 -21.31
N CYS A 193 12.71 11.09 -20.41
CA CYS A 193 12.62 9.67 -20.77
C CYS A 193 11.17 9.18 -20.95
N GLU A 194 10.18 10.07 -20.99
CA GLU A 194 8.76 9.72 -21.06
C GLU A 194 8.40 8.88 -22.29
N GLU A 195 8.87 9.27 -23.47
CA GLU A 195 8.56 8.55 -24.73
C GLU A 195 9.14 7.13 -24.71
N GLU A 196 10.34 6.97 -24.14
CA GLU A 196 11.06 5.71 -24.03
C GLU A 196 10.32 4.72 -23.14
N VAL A 197 9.97 5.11 -21.91
CA VAL A 197 9.25 4.21 -20.98
C VAL A 197 7.83 3.89 -21.46
N VAL A 198 7.14 4.85 -22.07
CA VAL A 198 5.82 4.63 -22.70
C VAL A 198 5.95 3.65 -23.87
N GLY A 199 7.02 3.78 -24.67
CA GLY A 199 7.32 2.90 -25.80
C GLY A 199 7.46 1.45 -25.38
N ILE A 200 8.23 1.18 -24.34
CA ILE A 200 8.46 -0.17 -23.81
C ILE A 200 7.15 -0.79 -23.27
N LEU A 201 6.39 -0.06 -22.47
CA LEU A 201 5.10 -0.55 -21.97
C LEU A 201 4.13 -0.89 -23.10
N ARG A 202 4.05 -0.03 -24.13
CA ARG A 202 3.22 -0.27 -25.31
C ARG A 202 3.64 -1.52 -26.06
N ASP A 203 4.95 -1.71 -26.28
CA ASP A 203 5.50 -2.86 -26.99
C ASP A 203 5.21 -4.18 -26.25
N LEU A 204 5.39 -4.22 -24.92
CA LEU A 204 5.05 -5.37 -24.08
C LEU A 204 3.57 -5.74 -24.18
N ARG A 205 2.68 -4.73 -24.15
CA ARG A 205 1.23 -4.95 -24.32
C ARG A 205 0.88 -5.47 -25.72
N HIS A 206 1.43 -4.88 -26.76
CA HIS A 206 1.14 -5.28 -28.15
C HIS A 206 1.65 -6.68 -28.48
N LYS A 207 2.81 -7.06 -27.94
CA LYS A 207 3.44 -8.35 -28.22
C LYS A 207 3.05 -9.46 -27.24
N ALA A 208 2.19 -9.18 -26.25
CA ALA A 208 1.80 -10.11 -25.18
C ALA A 208 1.38 -11.49 -25.70
N GLY A 209 0.48 -11.54 -26.70
CA GLY A 209 0.05 -12.82 -27.31
C GLY A 209 1.17 -13.58 -28.01
N ARG A 210 2.14 -12.86 -28.62
CA ARG A 210 3.32 -13.46 -29.22
C ARG A 210 4.22 -14.07 -28.15
N TYR A 211 4.56 -13.31 -27.11
CA TYR A 211 5.42 -13.77 -26.01
C TYR A 211 4.86 -15.02 -25.32
N LEU A 212 3.57 -15.02 -24.98
CA LEU A 212 2.92 -16.22 -24.43
C LEU A 212 3.02 -17.42 -25.37
N SER A 213 2.73 -17.22 -26.66
CA SER A 213 2.77 -18.32 -27.62
C SER A 213 4.17 -18.85 -27.88
N GLU A 214 5.20 -18.00 -27.85
CA GLU A 214 6.60 -18.39 -28.02
C GLU A 214 7.12 -19.15 -26.79
N THR A 215 6.83 -18.67 -25.58
CA THR A 215 7.17 -19.36 -24.32
C THR A 215 6.55 -20.76 -24.28
N LEU A 216 5.29 -20.90 -24.69
CA LEU A 216 4.58 -22.19 -24.67
C LEU A 216 4.96 -23.16 -25.79
N ARG A 217 5.60 -22.71 -26.90
CA ARG A 217 6.05 -23.58 -28.00
C ARG A 217 7.17 -24.53 -27.60
N GLY A 218 7.91 -24.25 -26.53
CA GLY A 218 8.98 -25.13 -26.02
C GLY A 218 8.49 -26.43 -25.40
N GLY A 219 7.18 -26.61 -25.20
CA GLY A 219 6.54 -27.87 -24.78
C GLY A 219 6.64 -28.18 -23.28
N ASP A 220 7.61 -27.62 -22.57
CA ASP A 220 7.84 -27.85 -21.12
C ASP A 220 7.47 -26.66 -20.23
N ALA A 221 7.02 -25.55 -20.84
CA ALA A 221 6.70 -24.33 -20.07
C ALA A 221 5.31 -24.43 -19.43
N ASP A 222 5.24 -24.09 -18.14
CA ASP A 222 3.99 -23.95 -17.40
C ASP A 222 3.21 -22.72 -17.91
N PRO A 223 1.98 -22.89 -18.44
CA PRO A 223 1.18 -21.78 -18.96
C PRO A 223 0.82 -20.73 -17.88
N LEU A 224 0.61 -21.17 -16.64
CA LEU A 224 0.33 -20.26 -15.53
C LEU A 224 1.55 -19.38 -15.26
N LEU A 225 2.73 -20.00 -15.11
CA LEU A 225 3.97 -19.27 -14.88
C LEU A 225 4.28 -18.28 -16.02
N ALA A 226 4.11 -18.69 -17.27
CA ALA A 226 4.34 -17.81 -18.43
C ALA A 226 3.43 -16.57 -18.38
N ARG A 227 2.16 -16.74 -17.98
CA ARG A 227 1.20 -15.63 -17.81
C ARG A 227 1.58 -14.73 -16.65
N GLU A 228 2.01 -15.30 -15.53
CA GLU A 228 2.44 -14.54 -14.35
C GLU A 228 3.68 -13.70 -14.63
N LEU A 229 4.71 -14.27 -15.29
CA LEU A 229 5.93 -13.55 -15.66
C LEU A 229 5.67 -12.43 -16.67
N LEU A 230 4.79 -12.65 -17.65
CA LEU A 230 4.39 -11.57 -18.57
C LEU A 230 3.64 -10.46 -17.85
N PHE A 231 2.74 -10.80 -16.91
CA PHE A 231 2.00 -9.83 -16.12
C PHE A 231 2.96 -9.00 -15.25
N ASP A 232 3.92 -9.67 -14.59
CA ASP A 232 4.98 -9.01 -13.82
C ASP A 232 5.77 -8.01 -14.68
N ALA A 233 6.26 -8.43 -15.85
CA ALA A 233 6.99 -7.54 -16.75
C ALA A 233 6.15 -6.33 -17.21
N GLN A 234 4.86 -6.52 -17.47
CA GLN A 234 3.94 -5.44 -17.83
C GLN A 234 3.67 -4.48 -16.68
N GLN A 235 3.65 -4.97 -15.44
CA GLN A 235 3.49 -4.13 -14.26
C GLN A 235 4.76 -3.34 -13.98
N ASN A 236 5.92 -3.96 -14.06
CA ASN A 236 7.21 -3.27 -13.95
C ASN A 236 7.35 -2.16 -15.01
N ALA A 237 6.93 -2.40 -16.27
CA ALA A 237 6.93 -1.35 -17.29
C ALA A 237 5.93 -0.23 -16.99
N LEU A 238 4.80 -0.53 -16.32
CA LEU A 238 3.86 0.48 -15.85
C LEU A 238 4.45 1.31 -14.72
N VAL A 239 5.11 0.66 -13.76
CA VAL A 239 5.84 1.35 -12.68
C VAL A 239 6.89 2.28 -13.26
N ALA A 240 7.76 1.80 -14.16
CA ALA A 240 8.79 2.62 -14.78
C ALA A 240 8.21 3.87 -15.48
N LYS A 241 7.11 3.71 -16.21
CA LYS A 241 6.38 4.82 -16.85
C LYS A 241 5.85 5.84 -15.83
N ASN A 242 5.19 5.36 -14.77
CA ASN A 242 4.54 6.25 -13.81
C ASN A 242 5.54 6.85 -12.81
N ALA A 243 6.62 6.12 -12.49
CA ALA A 243 7.75 6.61 -11.70
C ALA A 243 8.46 7.78 -12.41
N GLU A 244 8.74 7.66 -13.71
CA GLU A 244 9.29 8.78 -14.49
C GLU A 244 8.42 10.03 -14.35
N ALA A 245 7.10 9.88 -14.59
CA ALA A 245 6.16 10.99 -14.47
C ALA A 245 6.08 11.55 -13.04
N TYR A 246 6.14 10.67 -12.02
CA TYR A 246 6.15 11.05 -10.60
C TYR A 246 7.38 11.92 -10.29
N TYR A 247 8.59 11.45 -10.59
CA TYR A 247 9.82 12.18 -10.30
C TYR A 247 9.90 13.50 -11.05
N ARG A 248 9.46 13.54 -12.29
CA ARG A 248 9.39 14.76 -13.10
C ARG A 248 8.39 15.79 -12.53
N THR A 249 7.30 15.35 -11.88
CA THR A 249 6.30 16.25 -11.26
C THR A 249 6.65 16.64 -9.83
N MET A 250 7.33 15.80 -9.08
CA MET A 250 7.68 15.99 -7.68
C MET A 250 8.39 17.33 -7.43
N VAL A 251 9.33 17.71 -8.26
CA VAL A 251 10.08 18.95 -8.13
C VAL A 251 9.27 20.23 -8.43
N ARG A 252 8.05 20.07 -8.94
CA ARG A 252 7.15 21.22 -9.19
C ARG A 252 6.31 21.57 -7.96
N GLY A 253 6.25 20.65 -6.98
CA GLY A 253 5.46 20.80 -5.77
C GLY A 253 3.95 20.75 -5.98
N GLY A 254 3.18 20.82 -4.90
CA GLY A 254 1.72 20.78 -4.92
C GLY A 254 1.13 19.36 -4.98
N ALA A 255 -0.15 19.25 -5.30
CA ALA A 255 -0.89 18.00 -5.28
C ALA A 255 -0.54 17.04 -6.45
N ALA A 256 0.24 17.47 -7.43
CA ALA A 256 0.40 16.73 -8.69
C ALA A 256 1.11 15.38 -8.51
N SER A 257 2.21 15.34 -7.74
CA SER A 257 2.93 14.09 -7.47
C SER A 257 2.13 13.16 -6.58
N TRP A 258 1.46 13.69 -5.55
CA TRP A 258 0.53 12.93 -4.72
C TRP A 258 -0.55 12.26 -5.57
N ASN A 259 -1.27 13.04 -6.37
CA ASN A 259 -2.35 12.53 -7.21
C ASN A 259 -1.84 11.48 -8.22
N LEU A 260 -0.63 11.66 -8.77
CA LEU A 260 -0.06 10.69 -9.69
C LEU A 260 0.24 9.35 -9.00
N ARG A 261 0.77 9.38 -7.75
CA ARG A 261 1.02 8.18 -6.94
C ARG A 261 -0.28 7.42 -6.68
N ASP A 262 -1.30 8.10 -6.16
CA ASP A 262 -2.59 7.47 -5.83
C ASP A 262 -3.32 6.97 -7.09
N LEU A 263 -3.24 7.69 -8.21
CA LEU A 263 -3.77 7.22 -9.50
C LEU A 263 -3.03 5.98 -10.00
N HIS A 264 -1.71 5.88 -9.80
CA HIS A 264 -0.93 4.69 -10.13
C HIS A 264 -1.36 3.49 -9.29
N MET A 265 -1.54 3.66 -7.98
CA MET A 265 -1.99 2.61 -7.07
C MET A 265 -3.37 2.08 -7.49
N VAL A 266 -4.29 2.95 -7.86
CA VAL A 266 -5.61 2.55 -8.39
C VAL A 266 -5.49 1.86 -9.76
N GLU A 267 -4.64 2.34 -10.68
CA GLU A 267 -4.39 1.66 -11.97
C GLU A 267 -3.83 0.25 -11.75
N THR A 268 -2.93 0.08 -10.80
CA THR A 268 -2.36 -1.21 -10.44
C THR A 268 -3.41 -2.14 -9.83
N LEU A 269 -4.25 -1.65 -8.91
CA LEU A 269 -5.38 -2.40 -8.34
C LEU A 269 -6.36 -2.87 -9.43
N ASP A 270 -6.71 -2.00 -10.38
CA ASP A 270 -7.57 -2.35 -11.51
C ASP A 270 -7.01 -3.51 -12.34
N ARG A 271 -5.71 -3.47 -12.59
CA ARG A 271 -5.03 -4.51 -13.36
C ARG A 271 -4.95 -5.82 -12.59
N LEU A 272 -4.76 -5.77 -11.27
CA LEU A 272 -4.82 -6.97 -10.42
C LEU A 272 -6.22 -7.60 -10.45
N LEU A 273 -7.27 -6.80 -10.30
CA LEU A 273 -8.65 -7.28 -10.41
C LEU A 273 -8.94 -7.90 -11.79
N ALA A 274 -8.43 -7.30 -12.86
CA ALA A 274 -8.57 -7.86 -14.21
C ALA A 274 -7.75 -9.15 -14.42
N HIS A 275 -6.55 -9.23 -13.84
CA HIS A 275 -5.65 -10.40 -13.92
C HIS A 275 -6.24 -11.63 -13.23
N HIS A 276 -6.82 -11.44 -12.05
CA HIS A 276 -7.49 -12.50 -11.27
C HIS A 276 -8.91 -12.82 -11.79
N GLY A 277 -9.45 -12.02 -12.70
CA GLY A 277 -10.73 -12.28 -13.36
C GLY A 277 -11.89 -11.40 -12.89
N PRO A 278 -13.03 -11.44 -13.58
CA PRO A 278 -14.14 -10.49 -13.38
C PRO A 278 -14.79 -10.58 -11.99
N GLU A 279 -14.78 -11.77 -11.38
CA GLU A 279 -15.35 -12.03 -10.05
C GLU A 279 -14.31 -11.88 -8.93
N SER A 280 -13.11 -11.39 -9.24
CA SER A 280 -12.05 -11.26 -8.25
C SER A 280 -12.36 -10.22 -7.19
N ARG A 281 -11.89 -10.50 -5.98
CA ARG A 281 -12.00 -9.63 -4.80
C ARG A 281 -10.60 -9.32 -4.28
N GLY A 282 -10.32 -8.04 -3.99
CA GLY A 282 -9.01 -7.56 -3.56
C GLY A 282 -9.02 -6.90 -2.19
N ILE A 283 -7.94 -7.09 -1.44
CA ILE A 283 -7.68 -6.42 -0.17
C ILE A 283 -6.52 -5.44 -0.40
N VAL A 284 -6.65 -4.23 0.11
CA VAL A 284 -5.62 -3.20 0.01
C VAL A 284 -5.12 -2.84 1.41
N TRP A 285 -3.80 -2.78 1.63
CA TRP A 285 -3.16 -2.30 2.85
C TRP A 285 -2.35 -1.05 2.56
N GLU A 286 -2.83 0.08 2.99
CA GLU A 286 -2.14 1.36 2.86
C GLU A 286 -2.38 2.23 4.09
N HIS A 287 -1.66 3.34 4.19
CA HIS A 287 -1.89 4.31 5.24
C HIS A 287 -3.31 4.93 5.16
N ASN A 288 -3.84 5.36 6.29
CA ASN A 288 -5.14 6.02 6.37
C ASN A 288 -5.31 7.24 5.44
N THR A 289 -4.20 7.88 5.05
CA THR A 289 -4.22 9.02 4.12
C THR A 289 -4.50 8.60 2.69
N HIS A 290 -4.22 7.34 2.35
CA HIS A 290 -4.52 6.75 1.03
C HIS A 290 -5.88 6.07 1.02
N ILE A 291 -6.22 5.24 2.05
CA ILE A 291 -7.45 4.45 2.02
C ILE A 291 -8.71 5.20 2.47
N GLY A 292 -8.58 6.21 3.32
CA GLY A 292 -9.75 6.97 3.78
C GLY A 292 -10.20 7.98 2.72
N ASP A 293 -11.50 8.20 2.58
CA ASP A 293 -12.03 9.11 1.57
C ASP A 293 -11.50 10.55 1.73
N ALA A 294 -10.71 11.02 0.76
CA ALA A 294 -10.09 12.35 0.82
C ALA A 294 -11.12 13.49 0.88
N ARG A 295 -12.33 13.27 0.34
CA ARG A 295 -13.41 14.28 0.37
C ARG A 295 -13.88 14.63 1.78
N ALA A 296 -13.70 13.70 2.71
CA ALA A 296 -13.99 13.90 4.15
C ALA A 296 -12.89 14.63 4.92
N THR A 297 -11.83 15.08 4.25
CA THR A 297 -10.64 15.72 4.83
C THR A 297 -10.37 17.09 4.20
N ASP A 298 -9.31 17.76 4.63
CA ASP A 298 -8.82 19.00 4.00
C ASP A 298 -7.99 18.74 2.72
N MET A 299 -7.61 17.50 2.43
CA MET A 299 -6.88 17.11 1.22
C MET A 299 -7.64 17.55 -0.06
N ALA A 300 -8.97 17.35 -0.09
CA ALA A 300 -9.81 17.77 -1.20
C ALA A 300 -9.73 19.29 -1.48
N ALA A 301 -9.65 20.11 -0.43
CA ALA A 301 -9.48 21.56 -0.58
C ALA A 301 -8.09 21.92 -1.14
N GLY A 302 -7.08 21.07 -0.92
CA GLY A 302 -5.76 21.17 -1.51
C GLY A 302 -5.66 20.65 -2.95
N GLY A 303 -6.76 20.13 -3.53
CA GLY A 303 -6.78 19.52 -4.85
C GLY A 303 -6.15 18.12 -4.90
N MET A 304 -6.00 17.47 -3.74
CA MET A 304 -5.53 16.10 -3.63
C MET A 304 -6.69 15.11 -3.69
N VAL A 305 -6.49 14.03 -4.41
CA VAL A 305 -7.32 12.81 -4.40
C VAL A 305 -6.54 11.68 -3.75
N ASN A 306 -7.20 10.60 -3.35
CA ASN A 306 -6.53 9.42 -2.84
C ASN A 306 -7.22 8.13 -3.28
N VAL A 307 -6.58 6.98 -3.00
CA VAL A 307 -7.06 5.65 -3.39
C VAL A 307 -8.49 5.40 -2.91
N GLY A 308 -8.81 5.68 -1.64
CA GLY A 308 -10.14 5.46 -1.07
C GLY A 308 -11.24 6.24 -1.81
N GLN A 309 -11.01 7.52 -2.10
CA GLN A 309 -11.92 8.32 -2.91
C GLN A 309 -12.07 7.74 -4.32
N LEU A 310 -10.96 7.50 -5.00
CA LEU A 310 -10.94 7.07 -6.40
C LEU A 310 -11.60 5.70 -6.60
N VAL A 311 -11.37 4.77 -5.67
CA VAL A 311 -11.96 3.42 -5.68
C VAL A 311 -13.48 3.50 -5.45
N ARG A 312 -13.95 4.33 -4.50
CA ARG A 312 -15.39 4.59 -4.32
C ARG A 312 -16.03 5.24 -5.54
N GLU A 313 -15.39 6.22 -6.16
CA GLU A 313 -15.89 6.85 -7.37
C GLU A 313 -15.98 5.88 -8.54
N LYS A 314 -15.09 4.91 -8.62
CA LYS A 314 -15.00 3.95 -9.72
C LYS A 314 -15.93 2.75 -9.55
N TYR A 315 -15.95 2.14 -8.36
CA TYR A 315 -16.67 0.89 -8.12
C TYR A 315 -18.02 1.10 -7.40
N GLY A 316 -18.21 2.27 -6.76
CA GLY A 316 -19.37 2.59 -5.93
C GLY A 316 -19.20 2.14 -4.47
N ASP A 317 -19.95 2.79 -3.58
CA ASP A 317 -19.88 2.55 -2.12
C ASP A 317 -20.34 1.14 -1.74
N ASP A 318 -21.21 0.52 -2.55
CA ASP A 318 -21.71 -0.84 -2.30
C ASP A 318 -20.66 -1.92 -2.57
N ASP A 319 -19.67 -1.64 -3.43
CA ASP A 319 -18.59 -2.58 -3.79
C ASP A 319 -17.29 -2.35 -3.00
N VAL A 320 -17.23 -1.29 -2.17
CA VAL A 320 -16.03 -0.85 -1.46
C VAL A 320 -16.27 -0.76 0.03
N LEU A 321 -15.32 -1.24 0.85
CA LEU A 321 -15.30 -1.04 2.30
C LEU A 321 -14.01 -0.34 2.72
N LEU A 322 -14.11 0.77 3.42
CA LEU A 322 -12.97 1.50 3.98
C LEU A 322 -12.89 1.27 5.50
N VAL A 323 -11.82 0.66 5.97
CA VAL A 323 -11.55 0.38 7.38
C VAL A 323 -10.35 1.20 7.85
N GLY A 324 -10.60 2.26 8.60
CA GLY A 324 -9.55 3.10 9.20
C GLY A 324 -9.05 2.55 10.53
N PHE A 325 -7.86 3.00 10.94
CA PHE A 325 -7.28 2.69 12.24
C PHE A 325 -6.94 3.97 13.00
N SER A 326 -6.89 3.88 14.33
CA SER A 326 -6.50 4.97 15.22
C SER A 326 -5.78 4.46 16.46
N SER A 327 -4.94 5.30 17.10
CA SER A 327 -4.33 4.98 18.39
C SER A 327 -4.24 6.20 19.30
N TYR A 328 -4.43 5.99 20.63
CA TYR A 328 -4.44 7.09 21.58
C TYR A 328 -3.04 7.46 22.09
N GLU A 329 -2.26 6.51 22.57
CA GLU A 329 -0.87 6.70 23.01
C GLU A 329 -0.07 5.40 22.81
N GLY A 330 1.24 5.42 22.97
CA GLY A 330 2.05 4.21 22.94
C GLY A 330 3.45 4.40 22.38
N THR A 331 3.84 3.52 21.46
CA THR A 331 5.11 3.60 20.74
C THR A 331 4.95 3.26 19.26
N VAL A 332 5.88 3.74 18.45
CA VAL A 332 5.94 3.53 16.99
C VAL A 332 7.40 3.40 16.56
N ILE A 333 7.68 2.66 15.51
CA ILE A 333 8.95 2.78 14.78
C ILE A 333 8.82 3.84 13.70
N ALA A 334 9.80 4.75 13.60
CA ALA A 334 9.89 5.76 12.54
C ALA A 334 11.32 6.32 12.45
N GLY A 335 11.62 7.05 11.38
CA GLY A 335 12.83 7.87 11.26
C GLY A 335 12.58 9.30 11.75
N ARG A 336 13.63 10.00 12.23
CA ARG A 336 13.51 11.42 12.60
C ARG A 336 13.48 12.36 11.41
N TRP A 337 14.03 11.93 10.31
CA TRP A 337 14.05 12.59 8.98
C TRP A 337 14.16 11.52 7.91
N TRP A 338 13.99 11.90 6.67
CA TRP A 338 14.10 11.00 5.51
C TRP A 338 15.48 10.34 5.43
N GLY A 339 15.52 9.01 5.34
CA GLY A 339 16.76 8.24 5.37
C GLY A 339 17.39 8.09 6.76
N ALA A 340 16.78 8.63 7.82
CA ALA A 340 17.30 8.46 9.17
C ALA A 340 17.23 6.99 9.64
N PRO A 341 18.15 6.54 10.48
CA PRO A 341 17.99 5.28 11.20
C PRO A 341 16.63 5.22 11.90
N MET A 342 15.99 4.06 11.84
CA MET A 342 14.73 3.85 12.53
C MET A 342 14.94 3.81 14.05
N GLU A 343 13.99 4.36 14.78
CA GLU A 343 13.98 4.38 16.25
C GLU A 343 12.59 4.02 16.77
N VAL A 344 12.55 3.34 17.91
CA VAL A 344 11.30 3.24 18.69
C VAL A 344 11.04 4.57 19.37
N MET A 345 9.97 5.23 18.97
CA MET A 345 9.59 6.55 19.47
C MET A 345 8.33 6.48 20.30
N HIS A 346 8.26 7.33 21.32
CA HIS A 346 7.04 7.49 22.11
C HIS A 346 5.97 8.26 21.33
N VAL A 347 4.76 7.69 21.30
CA VAL A 347 3.55 8.36 20.80
C VAL A 347 2.83 8.97 22.01
N PRO A 348 2.81 10.30 22.15
CA PRO A 348 2.18 10.95 23.29
C PRO A 348 0.66 10.76 23.26
N ARG A 349 0.00 11.09 24.39
CA ARG A 349 -1.45 11.15 24.43
C ARG A 349 -1.98 12.03 23.31
N ALA A 350 -3.03 11.56 22.65
CA ALA A 350 -3.61 12.25 21.52
C ALA A 350 -3.99 13.69 21.83
N ARG A 351 -3.93 14.52 20.80
CA ARG A 351 -4.32 15.92 20.87
C ARG A 351 -5.76 16.04 21.38
N ARG A 352 -5.96 16.93 22.36
CA ARG A 352 -7.29 17.20 22.90
C ARG A 352 -8.28 17.53 21.78
N ASP A 353 -9.46 16.94 21.85
CA ASP A 353 -10.55 17.06 20.87
C ASP A 353 -10.23 16.49 19.47
N SER A 354 -9.18 15.66 19.35
CA SER A 354 -8.99 14.78 18.20
C SER A 354 -9.94 13.58 18.27
N TRP A 355 -10.03 12.82 17.19
CA TRP A 355 -10.84 11.59 17.18
C TRP A 355 -10.33 10.57 18.20
N GLU A 356 -9.02 10.43 18.35
CA GLU A 356 -8.38 9.53 19.33
C GLU A 356 -8.73 9.92 20.77
N ASP A 357 -8.71 11.23 21.09
CA ASP A 357 -9.10 11.74 22.42
C ASP A 357 -10.59 11.49 22.69
N VAL A 358 -11.44 11.64 21.68
CA VAL A 358 -12.88 11.35 21.77
C VAL A 358 -13.15 9.88 21.97
N LEU A 359 -12.44 9.00 21.25
CA LEU A 359 -12.55 7.54 21.36
C LEU A 359 -12.08 7.05 22.74
N HIS A 360 -10.90 7.50 23.19
CA HIS A 360 -10.35 7.20 24.51
C HIS A 360 -11.31 7.63 25.65
N ALA A 361 -11.97 8.78 25.49
CA ALA A 361 -12.93 9.29 26.49
C ALA A 361 -14.18 8.41 26.68
N THR A 362 -14.42 7.42 25.80
CA THR A 362 -15.46 6.39 26.04
C THR A 362 -15.11 5.45 27.18
N GLY A 363 -13.81 5.31 27.51
CA GLY A 363 -13.30 4.40 28.54
C GLY A 363 -13.41 2.91 28.19
N ARG A 364 -13.55 2.59 26.90
CA ARG A 364 -13.80 1.22 26.40
C ARG A 364 -12.54 0.43 26.04
N GLY A 365 -11.37 1.09 25.92
CA GLY A 365 -10.13 0.44 25.46
C GLY A 365 -10.13 0.20 23.94
N ASP A 366 -9.58 -0.94 23.51
CA ASP A 366 -9.56 -1.30 22.09
C ASP A 366 -10.95 -1.68 21.55
N GLY A 367 -11.25 -1.29 20.32
CA GLY A 367 -12.59 -1.57 19.81
C GLY A 367 -12.81 -1.22 18.34
N ILE A 368 -13.96 -1.63 17.87
CA ILE A 368 -14.47 -1.43 16.51
C ILE A 368 -15.69 -0.49 16.58
N VAL A 369 -15.71 0.51 15.72
CA VAL A 369 -16.85 1.42 15.56
C VAL A 369 -17.32 1.35 14.10
N VAL A 370 -18.56 0.91 13.87
CA VAL A 370 -19.23 1.02 12.57
C VAL A 370 -19.75 2.46 12.48
N THR A 371 -19.22 3.25 11.55
CA THR A 371 -19.35 4.70 11.54
C THR A 371 -20.73 5.21 11.13
N ASP A 372 -21.54 4.40 10.44
CA ASP A 372 -22.94 4.72 10.08
C ASP A 372 -23.79 5.14 11.31
N ALA A 373 -23.50 4.54 12.46
CA ALA A 373 -24.16 4.87 13.71
C ALA A 373 -23.93 6.34 14.13
N LEU A 374 -22.86 6.94 13.66
CA LEU A 374 -22.47 8.33 13.96
C LEU A 374 -23.04 9.35 12.96
N ALA A 375 -23.47 8.93 11.77
CA ALA A 375 -23.88 9.80 10.66
C ALA A 375 -25.04 10.77 11.03
N ARG A 376 -25.85 10.41 12.03
CA ARG A 376 -26.98 11.25 12.52
C ARG A 376 -26.62 12.14 13.70
N VAL A 377 -25.37 12.07 14.18
CA VAL A 377 -24.91 12.85 15.34
C VAL A 377 -24.25 14.14 14.84
N ALA A 378 -24.87 15.28 15.07
CA ALA A 378 -24.37 16.57 14.56
C ALA A 378 -22.91 16.86 14.93
N ASP A 379 -22.46 16.44 16.11
CA ASP A 379 -21.06 16.62 16.57
C ASP A 379 -20.08 15.67 15.84
N ALA A 380 -20.55 14.57 15.26
CA ALA A 380 -19.74 13.66 14.45
C ALA A 380 -19.43 14.22 13.05
N SER A 381 -20.26 15.15 12.55
CA SER A 381 -20.02 15.85 11.28
C SER A 381 -19.00 17.01 11.43
N ALA A 382 -18.55 17.30 12.66
CA ALA A 382 -17.48 18.27 12.87
C ALA A 382 -16.12 17.71 12.44
N ARG A 383 -15.34 18.50 11.70
CA ARG A 383 -13.95 18.15 11.39
C ARG A 383 -13.11 18.16 12.65
N ARG A 384 -12.56 17.01 13.02
CA ARG A 384 -11.59 16.85 14.11
C ARG A 384 -10.27 16.34 13.55
N GLY A 385 -9.16 16.65 14.23
CA GLY A 385 -7.90 16.03 13.89
C GLY A 385 -7.98 14.51 14.06
N HIS A 386 -7.46 13.77 13.11
CA HIS A 386 -7.26 12.34 13.15
C HIS A 386 -5.77 12.06 12.94
N ARG A 387 -5.14 11.36 13.89
CA ARG A 387 -3.70 11.13 13.90
C ARG A 387 -3.25 10.43 12.63
N ALA A 388 -2.14 10.90 12.06
CA ALA A 388 -1.47 10.33 10.91
C ALA A 388 0.04 10.45 11.10
N ILE A 389 0.71 9.33 11.35
CA ILE A 389 2.17 9.26 11.50
C ILE A 389 2.72 8.53 10.28
N GLY A 390 3.46 9.25 9.43
CA GLY A 390 4.18 8.67 8.30
C GLY A 390 5.48 7.98 8.74
N VAL A 391 6.36 7.77 7.78
CA VAL A 391 7.69 7.16 8.00
C VAL A 391 8.67 8.09 8.74
N VAL A 392 8.40 9.39 8.71
CA VAL A 392 9.11 10.40 9.51
C VAL A 392 8.23 10.86 10.66
N TYR A 393 8.78 10.84 11.89
CA TYR A 393 8.03 11.24 13.06
C TYR A 393 8.89 12.02 14.05
N GLN A 394 8.32 13.09 14.58
CA GLN A 394 8.93 13.92 15.62
C GLN A 394 7.90 14.17 16.75
N PRO A 395 7.92 13.37 17.82
CA PRO A 395 6.91 13.45 18.90
C PRO A 395 6.69 14.83 19.47
N ALA A 396 7.74 15.65 19.54
CA ALA A 396 7.64 17.03 20.06
C ALA A 396 6.83 17.97 19.15
N HIS A 397 6.68 17.64 17.88
CA HIS A 397 5.97 18.44 16.88
C HIS A 397 4.63 17.84 16.45
N GLU A 398 4.26 16.66 16.97
CA GLU A 398 3.05 15.93 16.59
C GLU A 398 1.78 16.78 16.56
N MET A 399 1.60 17.62 17.58
CA MET A 399 0.39 18.46 17.73
C MET A 399 0.11 19.35 16.51
N HIS A 400 1.12 19.66 15.71
CA HIS A 400 1.04 20.62 14.60
C HIS A 400 1.11 19.98 13.22
N GLY A 401 1.66 18.76 13.10
CA GLY A 401 1.94 18.14 11.80
C GLY A 401 1.26 16.78 11.56
N ASN A 402 0.84 16.07 12.62
CA ASN A 402 0.41 14.68 12.49
C ASN A 402 -1.10 14.50 12.75
N TYR A 403 -1.92 15.47 12.39
CA TYR A 403 -3.38 15.38 12.51
C TYR A 403 -4.07 15.90 11.26
N VAL A 404 -4.77 15.01 10.54
CA VAL A 404 -5.58 15.34 9.37
C VAL A 404 -6.99 15.74 9.81
N PRO A 405 -7.48 16.94 9.47
CA PRO A 405 -8.87 17.35 9.76
C PRO A 405 -9.86 16.42 9.05
N THR A 406 -10.67 15.69 9.82
CA THR A 406 -11.48 14.56 9.33
C THR A 406 -12.92 14.63 9.82
N VAL A 407 -13.88 14.39 8.92
CA VAL A 407 -15.26 14.00 9.22
C VAL A 407 -15.30 12.46 9.23
N LEU A 408 -15.26 11.85 10.41
CA LEU A 408 -15.02 10.42 10.57
C LEU A 408 -16.03 9.52 9.82
N PRO A 409 -17.37 9.72 9.95
CA PRO A 409 -18.35 8.86 9.29
C PRO A 409 -18.35 8.97 7.76
N ASP A 410 -17.80 10.04 7.20
CA ASP A 410 -17.66 10.19 5.74
C ASP A 410 -16.36 9.62 5.23
N ARG A 411 -15.35 9.48 6.11
CA ARG A 411 -14.01 9.02 5.74
C ARG A 411 -13.88 7.50 5.71
N TYR A 412 -14.55 6.80 6.65
CA TYR A 412 -14.47 5.34 6.80
C TYR A 412 -15.84 4.74 7.07
N ASP A 413 -16.04 3.49 6.65
CA ASP A 413 -17.23 2.68 6.99
C ASP A 413 -17.06 2.03 8.37
N VAL A 414 -15.83 1.68 8.72
CA VAL A 414 -15.44 1.10 10.00
C VAL A 414 -14.17 1.77 10.50
N LEU A 415 -14.10 2.04 11.80
CA LEU A 415 -12.88 2.47 12.46
C LEU A 415 -12.48 1.46 13.54
N ILE A 416 -11.21 1.06 13.52
CA ILE A 416 -10.59 0.25 14.58
C ILE A 416 -9.74 1.16 15.44
N HIS A 417 -10.01 1.16 16.75
CA HIS A 417 -9.28 1.95 17.74
C HIS A 417 -8.42 1.07 18.63
N ILE A 418 -7.15 1.44 18.76
CA ILE A 418 -6.18 0.83 19.67
C ILE A 418 -5.80 1.87 20.70
N ASP A 419 -6.17 1.64 21.96
CA ASP A 419 -5.96 2.63 23.02
C ASP A 419 -4.46 2.81 23.32
N ARG A 420 -3.70 1.72 23.27
CA ARG A 420 -2.24 1.75 23.47
C ARG A 420 -1.51 0.94 22.42
N SER A 421 -0.74 1.63 21.57
CA SER A 421 0.05 1.05 20.49
C SER A 421 1.45 0.61 20.95
N SER A 422 2.01 -0.36 20.25
CA SER A 422 3.41 -0.78 20.34
C SER A 422 4.09 -0.72 18.96
N ALA A 423 5.41 -0.46 19.02
CA ALA A 423 6.21 -0.40 17.79
C ALA A 423 6.32 -1.76 17.12
N LEU A 424 6.37 -1.80 15.78
CA LEU A 424 6.68 -2.98 14.98
C LEU A 424 8.01 -3.63 15.40
N ALA A 425 8.17 -4.91 15.12
CA ALA A 425 9.40 -5.68 15.32
C ALA A 425 10.15 -5.85 13.98
N PRO A 426 11.04 -4.90 13.59
CA PRO A 426 11.75 -4.97 12.31
C PRO A 426 12.72 -6.15 12.27
N LEU A 427 12.97 -6.68 11.06
CA LEU A 427 13.92 -7.77 10.83
C LEU A 427 15.38 -7.28 10.94
N HIS A 428 15.63 -6.02 10.57
CA HIS A 428 16.92 -5.36 10.73
C HIS A 428 16.72 -3.88 11.07
N TYR A 429 17.67 -3.28 11.77
CA TYR A 429 17.56 -1.91 12.30
C TYR A 429 18.28 -0.86 11.45
N ARG A 430 18.87 -1.26 10.33
CA ARG A 430 19.54 -0.36 9.39
C ARG A 430 19.11 -0.72 7.98
N ALA A 431 18.81 0.29 7.17
CA ALA A 431 18.83 0.14 5.73
C ALA A 431 20.28 -0.05 5.28
N ASP A 432 20.51 -0.80 4.24
CA ASP A 432 21.83 -0.88 3.62
C ASP A 432 22.13 0.47 2.96
N ASP A 433 23.38 0.94 3.09
CA ASP A 433 23.84 2.21 2.52
C ASP A 433 24.46 1.92 1.14
N ASP A 434 23.63 1.41 0.24
CA ASP A 434 24.01 1.04 -1.14
C ASP A 434 23.80 2.20 -2.14
N GLY A 435 23.31 3.34 -1.65
CA GLY A 435 23.07 4.54 -2.45
C GLY A 435 21.74 4.57 -3.17
N GLU A 436 20.91 3.54 -3.03
CA GLU A 436 19.56 3.54 -3.60
C GLU A 436 18.67 4.61 -2.93
N PRO A 437 17.80 5.27 -3.72
CA PRO A 437 16.86 6.24 -3.16
C PRO A 437 15.87 5.56 -2.22
N PRO A 438 15.41 6.27 -1.17
CA PRO A 438 14.37 5.75 -0.28
C PRO A 438 13.10 5.34 -1.02
N GLU A 439 12.42 4.32 -0.51
CA GLU A 439 11.15 3.81 -1.02
C GLU A 439 10.00 4.84 -0.96
N THR A 440 10.18 5.95 -0.27
CA THR A 440 9.22 7.06 -0.19
C THR A 440 9.91 8.42 -0.29
N PHE A 441 9.15 9.45 -0.64
CA PHE A 441 9.64 10.83 -0.73
C PHE A 441 8.77 11.80 0.08
N PRO A 442 9.34 12.98 0.50
CA PRO A 442 8.67 13.96 1.36
C PRO A 442 7.39 14.60 0.80
N THR A 443 6.96 14.25 -0.40
CA THR A 443 5.74 14.79 -1.03
C THR A 443 4.48 14.03 -0.63
N GLY A 444 4.64 12.83 -0.09
CA GLY A 444 3.59 12.14 0.65
C GLY A 444 3.84 12.38 2.14
N MET A 445 2.90 12.93 2.85
CA MET A 445 3.06 13.27 4.27
C MET A 445 3.41 12.09 5.13
#